data_2629eb9271499572baa69b7b83b20d2a
#
_entry.id   2629eb9271499572baa69b7b83b20d2a
#
_cell.length_a   1.000
_cell.length_b   1.000
_cell.length_c   1.000
_cell.angle_alpha   90.00
_cell.angle_beta   90.00
_cell.angle_gamma   90.00
#
_symmetry.space_group_name_H-M   'P 1'
#
loop_
_entity.id
_entity.type
_entity.pdbx_description
1 polymer ?
#
loop_
_entity_poly.entity_id
_entity_poly.type
_entity_poly.pdbx_seq_one_letter_code
_entity_poly.pdbx_strand_id
1 'polypeptide(L)' 'MAQFSSFLGRRVHVEYRTAGRSVPATGVLVADSGRSIFLEEHFTRPAGAKQFRWEIPYQCIVHMEDDPPMVEARAAD' A
#
# COMPACT_ATOMS: atom_id res chain seq x y z
N MET A 1 14.75 -10.60 6.28
CA MET A 1 15.25 -9.24 6.06
C MET A 1 14.19 -8.42 5.32
N ALA A 2 13.99 -7.19 5.75
CA ALA A 2 12.94 -6.35 5.17
C ALA A 2 13.34 -5.88 3.79
N GLN A 3 12.67 -6.39 2.77
CA GLN A 3 12.99 -6.06 1.38
C GLN A 3 12.45 -4.73 0.93
N PHE A 4 11.44 -4.25 1.61
CA PHE A 4 10.74 -3.06 1.17
C PHE A 4 10.93 -1.89 2.11
N SER A 5 11.97 -1.96 2.94
CA SER A 5 12.17 -0.92 3.95
C SER A 5 12.38 0.47 3.37
N SER A 6 12.86 0.54 2.13
CA SER A 6 13.03 1.85 1.49
C SER A 6 11.70 2.53 1.20
N PHE A 7 10.61 1.79 1.23
CA PHE A 7 9.29 2.35 1.00
C PHE A 7 8.56 2.71 2.29
N LEU A 8 9.17 2.43 3.43
CA LEU A 8 8.51 2.70 4.71
C LEU A 8 8.14 4.17 4.83
N GLY A 9 6.91 4.41 5.25
CA GLY A 9 6.39 5.75 5.41
C GLY A 9 5.89 6.38 4.13
N ARG A 10 5.98 5.66 3.02
CA ARG A 10 5.59 6.20 1.72
C ARG A 10 4.30 5.55 1.26
N ARG A 11 3.57 6.29 0.44
CA ARG A 11 2.39 5.73 -0.17
C ARG A 11 2.81 4.87 -1.34
N VAL A 12 2.33 3.64 -1.39
CA VAL A 12 2.73 2.68 -2.41
C VAL A 12 1.53 2.05 -3.06
N HIS A 13 1.76 1.57 -4.26
CA HIS A 13 0.79 0.77 -5.01
C HIS A 13 1.37 -0.63 -5.09
N VAL A 14 0.59 -1.61 -4.65
CA VAL A 14 1.04 -3.00 -4.61
C VAL A 14 0.06 -3.84 -5.42
N GLU A 15 0.61 -4.71 -6.25
CA GLU A 15 -0.19 -5.77 -6.85
C GLU A 15 0.13 -7.04 -6.11
N TYR A 16 -0.87 -7.72 -5.62
CA TYR A 16 -0.65 -8.98 -4.94
C TYR A 16 -1.60 -10.03 -5.47
N ARG A 17 -1.21 -11.28 -5.29
CA ARG A 17 -1.97 -12.40 -5.83
C ARG A 17 -2.69 -13.11 -4.69
N THR A 18 -3.97 -13.34 -4.90
CA THR A 18 -4.78 -14.09 -3.95
C THR A 18 -5.85 -14.83 -4.72
N ALA A 19 -6.10 -16.08 -4.34
CA ALA A 19 -7.12 -16.91 -4.98
C ALA A 19 -6.95 -16.96 -6.50
N GLY A 20 -5.71 -16.99 -6.98
CA GLY A 20 -5.43 -17.08 -8.40
C GLY A 20 -5.64 -15.79 -9.17
N ARG A 21 -5.81 -14.67 -8.49
CA ARG A 21 -6.07 -13.40 -9.13
C ARG A 21 -5.10 -12.35 -8.63
N SER A 22 -4.80 -11.38 -9.49
CA SER A 22 -4.02 -10.22 -9.11
C SER A 22 -4.96 -9.13 -8.64
N VAL A 23 -4.66 -8.56 -7.49
CA VAL A 23 -5.51 -7.55 -6.88
C VAL A 23 -4.65 -6.33 -6.56
N PRO A 24 -5.11 -5.13 -6.90
CA PRO A 24 -4.37 -3.92 -6.55
C PRO A 24 -4.68 -3.48 -5.13
N ALA A 25 -3.70 -2.86 -4.50
CA ALA A 25 -3.88 -2.27 -3.18
C ALA A 25 -3.00 -1.05 -3.08
N THR A 26 -3.50 0.00 -2.46
CA THR A 26 -2.70 1.20 -2.23
C THR A 26 -2.80 1.59 -0.77
N GLY A 27 -1.79 2.26 -0.29
CA GLY A 27 -1.77 2.71 1.08
C GLY A 27 -0.36 3.08 1.48
N VAL A 28 -0.20 3.48 2.73
CA VAL A 28 1.10 3.81 3.27
C VAL A 28 1.71 2.54 3.84
N LEU A 29 2.96 2.27 3.46
CA LEU A 29 3.67 1.14 4.01
C LEU A 29 4.13 1.51 5.41
N VAL A 30 3.48 0.93 6.42
CA VAL A 30 3.77 1.31 7.80
C VAL A 30 4.71 0.33 8.50
N ALA A 31 4.87 -0.87 7.96
CA ALA A 31 5.76 -1.83 8.57
C ALA A 31 6.14 -2.91 7.57
N ASP A 32 7.30 -3.50 7.78
CA ASP A 32 7.79 -4.62 6.98
C ASP A 32 8.48 -5.57 7.93
N SER A 33 7.89 -6.74 8.13
CA SER A 33 8.41 -7.70 9.10
C SER A 33 9.52 -8.58 8.54
N GLY A 34 9.79 -8.46 7.23
CA GLY A 34 10.72 -9.36 6.58
C GLY A 34 10.02 -10.57 5.98
N ARG A 35 8.75 -10.74 6.28
CA ARG A 35 7.91 -11.80 5.71
C ARG A 35 6.65 -11.25 5.10
N SER A 36 6.19 -10.12 5.61
CA SER A 36 4.96 -9.48 5.17
C SER A 36 5.14 -7.99 5.24
N ILE A 37 4.35 -7.30 4.45
CA ILE A 37 4.26 -5.85 4.57
C ILE A 37 2.90 -5.51 5.16
N PHE A 38 2.83 -4.33 5.77
CA PHE A 38 1.59 -3.83 6.37
C PHE A 38 1.27 -2.49 5.76
N LEU A 39 0.10 -2.42 5.14
CA LEU A 39 -0.37 -1.19 4.53
C LEU A 39 -1.47 -0.59 5.37
N GLU A 40 -1.54 0.74 5.36
CA GLU A 40 -2.56 1.45 6.10
C GLU A 40 -3.20 2.47 5.19
N GLU A 41 -4.51 2.53 5.22
CA GLU A 41 -5.25 3.47 4.41
C GLU A 41 -6.24 4.20 5.30
N HIS A 42 -6.34 5.51 5.09
CA HIS A 42 -7.23 6.36 5.88
C HIS A 42 -8.31 6.91 4.97
N PHE A 43 -9.54 6.79 5.43
CA PHE A 43 -10.69 7.31 4.70
C PHE A 43 -11.40 8.32 5.57
N THR A 44 -11.72 9.46 4.99
CA THR A 44 -12.52 10.47 5.68
C THR A 44 -13.88 10.52 5.04
N ARG A 45 -14.91 10.39 5.85
CA ARG A 45 -16.29 10.39 5.38
C ARG A 45 -17.09 11.37 6.22
N PRO A 46 -18.26 11.78 5.70
CA PRO A 46 -19.12 12.66 6.51
C PRO A 46 -19.45 12.08 7.88
N ALA A 47 -19.53 10.74 7.96
CA ALA A 47 -19.85 10.10 9.23
C ALA A 47 -18.64 9.92 10.13
N GLY A 48 -17.45 10.28 9.66
CA GLY A 48 -16.24 10.12 10.46
C GLY A 48 -15.11 9.52 9.66
N ALA A 49 -13.94 9.47 10.27
CA ALA A 49 -12.75 8.93 9.65
C ALA A 49 -12.67 7.44 9.91
N LYS A 50 -12.17 6.71 8.93
CA LYS A 50 -11.91 5.29 9.07
C LYS A 50 -10.49 4.98 8.68
N GLN A 51 -9.94 3.97 9.31
CA GLN A 51 -8.56 3.56 9.10
C GLN A 51 -8.55 2.05 8.91
N PHE A 52 -7.88 1.60 7.87
CA PHE A 52 -7.73 0.18 7.60
C PHE A 52 -6.26 -0.16 7.57
N ARG A 53 -5.94 -1.31 8.11
CA ARG A 53 -4.58 -1.83 8.05
C ARG A 53 -4.67 -3.29 7.67
N TRP A 54 -3.83 -3.71 6.72
CA TRP A 54 -3.83 -5.12 6.34
C TRP A 54 -2.44 -5.58 6.03
N GLU A 55 -2.28 -6.89 6.12
CA GLU A 55 -0.99 -7.53 5.95
C GLU A 55 -0.97 -8.26 4.60
N ILE A 56 0.12 -8.11 3.87
CA ILE A 56 0.31 -8.80 2.61
C ILE A 56 1.61 -9.59 2.69
N PRO A 57 1.52 -10.93 2.68
CA PRO A 57 2.74 -11.75 2.72
C PRO A 57 3.59 -11.53 1.48
N TYR A 58 4.90 -11.60 1.67
CA TYR A 58 5.85 -11.41 0.58
C TYR A 58 5.54 -12.30 -0.61
N GLN A 59 5.19 -13.55 -0.32
CA GLN A 59 4.97 -14.52 -1.41
C GLN A 59 3.78 -14.16 -2.27
N CYS A 60 2.92 -13.28 -1.81
CA CYS A 60 1.77 -12.84 -2.58
C CYS A 60 2.06 -11.60 -3.38
N ILE A 61 3.14 -10.90 -3.09
CA ILE A 61 3.43 -9.63 -3.75
C ILE A 61 3.97 -9.90 -5.16
N VAL A 62 3.30 -9.32 -6.15
CA VAL A 62 3.74 -9.40 -7.52
C VAL A 62 4.60 -8.20 -7.88
N HIS A 63 4.19 -7.03 -7.40
CA HIS A 63 4.86 -5.80 -7.77
C HIS A 63 4.54 -4.72 -6.75
N MET A 64 5.50 -3.83 -6.49
CA MET A 64 5.29 -2.68 -5.63
C MET A 64 6.02 -1.48 -6.21
N GLU A 65 5.37 -0.34 -6.17
CA GLU A 65 5.97 0.90 -6.64
C GLU A 65 5.41 2.06 -5.83
N ASP A 66 6.10 3.19 -5.90
CA ASP A 66 5.59 4.41 -5.29
C ASP A 66 4.28 4.79 -5.94
N ASP A 67 3.39 5.33 -5.13
CA ASP A 67 2.11 5.82 -5.60
C ASP A 67 2.05 7.32 -5.32
N PRO A 68 2.50 8.15 -6.28
CA PRO A 68 2.54 9.60 -6.05
C PRO A 68 1.16 10.15 -5.77
N PRO A 69 1.08 11.22 -5.00
CA PRO A 69 -0.22 11.84 -4.72
C PRO A 69 -0.93 12.27 -6.00
N MET A 70 -2.22 12.07 -6.03
CA MET A 70 -3.02 12.48 -7.17
C MET A 70 -2.98 13.97 -7.39
N VAL A 71 -2.76 14.69 -6.34
CA VAL A 71 -2.70 16.13 -6.41
C VAL A 71 -1.58 16.59 -7.35
N GLU A 72 -0.51 15.84 -7.43
CA GLU A 72 0.58 16.20 -8.33
C GLU A 72 0.17 16.09 -9.77
N ALA A 73 -0.51 15.02 -10.09
CA ALA A 73 -0.96 14.84 -11.46
C ALA A 73 -1.93 15.93 -11.83
N ARG A 74 -2.73 16.33 -10.89
CA ARG A 74 -3.70 17.36 -11.13
C ARG A 74 -3.07 18.71 -11.30
N ALA A 75 -2.06 18.97 -10.51
CA ALA A 75 -1.39 20.25 -10.56
C ALA A 75 -0.69 20.46 -11.91
N ALA A 76 -0.39 19.39 -12.59
CA ALA A 76 0.27 19.48 -13.88
C ALA A 76 -0.68 19.95 -14.97
N ASP A 77 -1.93 19.99 -14.72
CA ASP A 77 -2.91 20.43 -15.71
C ASP A 77 -2.86 21.96 -15.96
#